data_49a06a0ab305a253d2f738d5c57bdfda
#
_entry.id   49a06a0ab305a253d2f738d5c57bdfda
#
_cell.length_a   1.000
_cell.length_b   1.000
_cell.length_c   1.000
_cell.angle_alpha   90.00
_cell.angle_beta   90.00
_cell.angle_gamma   90.00
#
_symmetry.space_group_name_H-M   'P 1'
#
loop_
_entity.id
_entity.type
_entity.pdbx_description
1 polymer ?
#
loop_
_entity_poly.entity_id
_entity_poly.type
_entity_poly.pdbx_seq_one_letter_code
_entity_poly.pdbx_strand_id
1 'polypeptide(L)'
;MIKKILIANRGEVAVRIIRACKELDIKTVAVHSNVDQEAMHVQLADESICIGPHKAQDSYLNIPSLISAFEISGSDAIHPG
;
A
#
# COMPACT_ATOMS: atom_id res chain seq x y z
N MET A 1 7.61 3.27 -17.79
CA MET A 1 6.15 3.27 -17.49
C MET A 1 5.89 2.59 -16.15
N ILE A 2 5.05 3.19 -15.33
CA ILE A 2 4.70 2.60 -14.03
C ILE A 2 3.73 1.45 -14.25
N LYS A 3 4.10 0.26 -13.77
CA LYS A 3 3.28 -0.94 -13.90
C LYS A 3 2.69 -1.38 -12.56
N LYS A 4 3.39 -1.10 -11.46
CA LYS A 4 2.98 -1.49 -10.12
C LYS A 4 3.34 -0.37 -9.16
N ILE A 5 2.40 0.04 -8.32
CA ILE A 5 2.61 1.12 -7.37
C ILE A 5 2.28 0.63 -5.95
N LEU A 6 3.18 0.93 -5.01
CA LEU A 6 2.94 0.66 -3.60
C LEU A 6 2.24 1.88 -3.01
N ILE A 7 1.14 1.64 -2.30
CA ILE A 7 0.30 2.69 -1.75
C ILE A 7 0.47 2.70 -0.23
N ALA A 8 1.08 3.76 0.27
CA ALA A 8 1.32 3.93 1.70
C ALA A 8 0.19 4.68 2.40
N ASN A 9 -0.83 5.10 1.67
CA ASN A 9 -2.00 5.77 2.21
C ASN A 9 -2.95 4.77 2.85
N ARG A 10 -3.83 5.29 3.71
CA ARG A 10 -4.83 4.50 4.43
C ARG A 10 -6.23 5.03 4.11
N GLY A 11 -7.25 4.21 4.45
CA GLY A 11 -8.63 4.64 4.42
C GLY A 11 -9.09 5.05 3.04
N GLU A 12 -9.94 6.08 2.97
CA GLU A 12 -10.57 6.48 1.73
C GLU A 12 -9.60 7.01 0.68
N VAL A 13 -8.53 7.67 1.12
CA VAL A 13 -7.51 8.16 0.18
C VAL A 13 -6.89 6.97 -0.56
N ALA A 14 -6.54 5.92 0.18
CA ALA A 14 -5.98 4.71 -0.43
C ALA A 14 -6.98 4.07 -1.40
N VAL A 15 -8.24 4.00 -1.03
CA VAL A 15 -9.29 3.43 -1.89
C VAL A 15 -9.39 4.20 -3.20
N ARG A 16 -9.37 5.54 -3.14
CA ARG A 16 -9.43 6.37 -4.35
C ARG A 16 -8.25 6.14 -5.27
N ILE A 17 -7.06 6.04 -4.69
CA ILE A 17 -5.84 5.82 -5.48
C ILE A 17 -5.90 4.45 -6.15
N ILE A 18 -6.32 3.43 -5.43
CA ILE A 18 -6.44 2.07 -5.97
C ILE A 18 -7.44 2.04 -7.13
N ARG A 19 -8.57 2.71 -6.98
CA ARG A 19 -9.56 2.76 -8.06
C ARG A 19 -9.03 3.46 -9.30
N ALA A 20 -8.31 4.56 -9.12
CA ALA A 20 -7.69 5.27 -10.23
C ALA A 20 -6.65 4.39 -10.93
N CYS A 21 -5.85 3.65 -10.16
CA CYS A 21 -4.87 2.74 -10.72
C CYS A 21 -5.52 1.62 -11.54
N LYS A 22 -6.65 1.09 -11.07
CA LYS A 22 -7.38 0.07 -11.81
C LYS A 22 -7.86 0.59 -13.17
N GLU A 23 -8.32 1.82 -13.23
CA GLU A 23 -8.73 2.42 -14.48
C GLU A 23 -7.57 2.61 -15.46
N LEU A 24 -6.38 2.81 -14.93
CA LEU A 24 -5.16 2.99 -15.73
C LEU A 24 -4.41 1.69 -15.97
N ASP A 25 -4.97 0.57 -15.52
CA ASP A 25 -4.36 -0.76 -15.63
C ASP A 25 -3.00 -0.84 -14.93
N ILE A 26 -2.90 -0.18 -13.78
CA ILE A 26 -1.71 -0.22 -12.95
C ILE A 26 -1.99 -1.15 -11.75
N LYS A 27 -1.10 -2.09 -11.50
CA LYS A 27 -1.20 -2.98 -10.34
C LYS A 27 -0.94 -2.20 -9.06
N THR A 28 -1.61 -2.58 -7.98
CA THR A 28 -1.49 -1.90 -6.69
C THR A 28 -1.06 -2.87 -5.60
N VAL A 29 -0.20 -2.36 -4.72
CA VAL A 29 0.22 -3.05 -3.50
C VAL A 29 -0.17 -2.18 -2.33
N ALA A 30 -1.08 -2.65 -1.49
CA ALA A 30 -1.47 -1.93 -0.29
C ALA A 30 -0.59 -2.41 0.87
N VAL A 31 -0.09 -1.47 1.66
CA VAL A 31 0.56 -1.82 2.93
C VAL A 31 -0.47 -1.62 4.04
N HIS A 32 -0.37 -2.39 5.09
CA HIS A 32 -1.30 -2.30 6.21
C HIS A 32 -0.64 -2.70 7.51
N SER A 33 -1.19 -2.20 8.61
CA SER A 33 -0.81 -2.67 9.93
C SER A 33 -1.50 -4.01 10.20
N ASN A 34 -1.12 -4.66 11.30
CA ASN A 34 -1.70 -5.94 11.65
C ASN A 34 -3.21 -5.87 11.99
N VAL A 35 -3.73 -4.68 12.35
CA VAL A 35 -5.16 -4.53 12.65
C VAL A 35 -5.99 -4.08 11.44
N ASP A 36 -5.34 -3.63 10.37
CA ASP A 36 -6.01 -3.13 9.18
C ASP A 36 -6.11 -4.18 8.06
N GLN A 37 -5.85 -5.42 8.37
CA GLN A 37 -5.79 -6.51 7.38
C GLN A 37 -7.09 -6.62 6.57
N GLU A 38 -8.23 -6.30 7.17
CA GLU A 38 -9.53 -6.40 6.51
C GLU A 38 -10.05 -5.05 6.00
N ALA A 39 -9.23 -4.01 6.05
CA ALA A 39 -9.63 -2.70 5.57
C ALA A 39 -9.96 -2.75 4.08
N MET A 40 -10.88 -1.88 3.63
CA MET A 40 -11.34 -1.90 2.25
C MET A 40 -10.21 -1.71 1.24
N HIS A 41 -9.26 -0.80 1.52
CA HIS A 41 -8.16 -0.57 0.58
C HIS A 41 -7.28 -1.82 0.43
N VAL A 42 -7.15 -2.61 1.49
CA VAL A 42 -6.39 -3.87 1.45
C VAL A 42 -7.12 -4.89 0.57
N GLN A 43 -8.43 -4.97 0.70
CA GLN A 43 -9.24 -5.91 -0.09
C GLN A 43 -9.27 -5.55 -1.57
N LEU A 44 -9.23 -4.27 -1.90
CA LEU A 44 -9.30 -3.79 -3.28
C LEU A 44 -7.97 -3.86 -4.03
N ALA A 45 -6.85 -3.84 -3.32
CA ALA A 45 -5.53 -3.87 -3.94
C ALA A 45 -5.24 -5.24 -4.55
N ASP A 46 -4.36 -5.27 -5.53
CA ASP A 46 -3.94 -6.52 -6.16
C ASP A 46 -3.10 -7.37 -5.22
N GLU A 47 -2.25 -6.73 -4.41
CA GLU A 47 -1.40 -7.38 -3.41
C GLU A 47 -1.46 -6.58 -2.12
N SER A 48 -1.13 -7.20 -1.01
CA SER A 48 -1.04 -6.50 0.27
C SER A 48 0.11 -7.03 1.10
N ILE A 49 0.73 -6.15 1.89
CA ILE A 49 1.86 -6.50 2.75
C ILE A 49 1.64 -5.87 4.13
N CYS A 50 1.76 -6.69 5.17
CA CYS A 50 1.72 -6.20 6.55
C CYS A 50 3.07 -5.59 6.89
N ILE A 51 3.06 -4.33 7.35
CA ILE A 51 4.28 -3.59 7.64
C ILE A 51 4.54 -3.35 9.13
N GLY A 52 3.73 -3.93 10.01
CA GLY A 52 4.00 -3.87 11.44
C GLY A 52 2.76 -3.67 12.29
N PRO A 53 2.97 -3.30 13.57
CA PRO A 53 1.88 -3.14 14.51
C PRO A 53 0.98 -1.95 14.19
N HIS A 54 -0.14 -1.83 14.90
CA HIS A 54 -1.19 -0.86 14.57
C HIS A 54 -0.80 0.61 14.75
N LYS A 55 0.23 0.90 15.54
CA LYS A 55 0.67 2.29 15.71
C LYS A 55 1.31 2.79 14.42
N ALA A 56 0.90 3.96 13.95
CA ALA A 56 1.39 4.51 12.70
C ALA A 56 2.91 4.64 12.67
N GLN A 57 3.52 5.00 13.80
CA GLN A 57 4.97 5.15 13.91
C GLN A 57 5.72 3.84 13.66
N ASP A 58 5.09 2.71 14.00
CA ASP A 58 5.69 1.39 13.89
C ASP A 58 5.29 0.69 12.59
N SER A 59 4.43 1.31 11.78
CA SER A 59 3.97 0.74 10.52
C SER A 59 4.01 1.77 9.39
N TYR A 60 2.95 2.55 9.22
CA TYR A 60 2.82 3.46 8.07
C TYR A 60 3.87 4.56 8.02
N LEU A 61 4.41 4.99 9.16
CA LEU A 61 5.48 5.99 9.23
C LEU A 61 6.86 5.35 9.42
N ASN A 62 6.95 4.05 9.34
CA ASN A 62 8.21 3.32 9.43
C ASN A 62 8.83 3.21 8.05
N ILE A 63 9.75 4.14 7.74
CA ILE A 63 10.37 4.20 6.42
C ILE A 63 11.08 2.90 6.03
N PRO A 64 11.91 2.28 6.91
CA PRO A 64 12.54 1.00 6.55
C PRO A 64 11.54 -0.08 6.17
N SER A 65 10.40 -0.18 6.87
CA SER A 65 9.37 -1.17 6.55
C SER A 65 8.75 -0.89 5.19
N LEU A 66 8.51 0.37 4.86
CA LEU A 66 7.96 0.76 3.55
C LEU A 66 8.94 0.44 2.43
N ILE A 67 10.23 0.71 2.64
CA ILE A 67 11.26 0.41 1.64
C ILE A 67 11.35 -1.11 1.42
N SER A 68 11.31 -1.90 2.50
CA SER A 68 11.32 -3.36 2.38
C SER A 68 10.12 -3.87 1.59
N ALA A 69 8.93 -3.32 1.87
CA ALA A 69 7.72 -3.70 1.15
C ALA A 69 7.83 -3.32 -0.33
N PHE A 70 8.41 -2.16 -0.63
CA PHE A 70 8.62 -1.70 -1.99
C PHE A 70 9.51 -2.69 -2.76
N GLU A 71 10.61 -3.10 -2.16
CA GLU A 71 11.55 -4.03 -2.78
C GLU A 71 10.94 -5.42 -2.95
N ILE A 72 10.30 -5.94 -1.91
CA ILE A 72 9.72 -7.29 -1.93
C ILE A 72 8.61 -7.38 -2.97
N SER A 73 7.79 -6.36 -3.10
CA SER A 73 6.66 -6.36 -4.02
C SER A 73 7.07 -6.15 -5.48
N GLY A 74 8.29 -5.68 -5.73
CA GLY A 74 8.72 -5.34 -7.07
C GLY A 74 7.99 -4.13 -7.65
N SER A 75 7.56 -3.21 -6.77
CA SER A 75 6.86 -2.00 -7.22
C SER A 75 7.79 -1.03 -7.93
N ASP A 76 7.23 -0.25 -8.85
CA ASP A 76 7.98 0.74 -9.62
C ASP A 76 7.96 2.12 -8.96
N ALA A 77 6.96 2.37 -8.13
CA ALA A 77 6.77 3.68 -7.51
C ALA A 77 6.06 3.52 -6.17
N ILE A 78 6.14 4.57 -5.35
CA ILE A 78 5.43 4.65 -4.07
C ILE A 78 4.54 5.88 -4.09
N HIS A 79 3.28 5.72 -3.69
CA HIS A 79 2.41 6.86 -3.40
C HIS A 79 2.50 7.10 -1.90
N PRO A 80 3.13 8.17 -1.45
CA PRO A 80 3.38 8.40 -0.02
C PRO A 80 2.10 8.71 0.75
N GLY A 81 2.12 8.34 2.01
CA GLY A 81 1.03 8.65 2.92
C GLY A 81 1.02 10.10 3.39
#